data_4e2745d57e51503e30509fe17e230a01
#
_entry.id   4e2745d57e51503e30509fe17e230a01
#
_cell.length_a   1.000
_cell.length_b   1.000
_cell.length_c   1.000
_cell.angle_alpha   90.00
_cell.angle_beta   90.00
_cell.angle_gamma   90.00
#
_symmetry.space_group_name_H-M   'P 1'
#
loop_
_entity.id
_entity.type
_entity.pdbx_description
1 polymer ?
#
loop_
_entity_poly.entity_id
_entity_poly.type
_entity_poly.pdbx_seq_one_letter_code
_entity_poly.pdbx_strand_id
1 'polypeptide(L)'
;RYVDVSTYIFTKWFGRRDVKASYCVSSWSGLLNRHDLEWDHGLLGRLGIDESNLPELAPWSAPERGLAKEFAARWPVLAELPFLLAVGDGAAVNVGTGCVDETKVALTIGTTGAMRVLSEGPAPDVPTGLWAYRLGSNRTLLGGSFSEGGNVVQWALDNLKLPPIGQLNSELEKLKPAQHGINVLPFIAGERATGWSTSATGVLEGVRISTTPIEILQAMLESVSYRFAMVADLLLPGVKSGYQMIASGGAIQNSPWWLQTMCDVLGVPVGVS
;
A
#
# COMPACT_ATOMS: atom_id res chain seq x y z
N ARG A 1 4.95 -15.39 -23.72
CA ARG A 1 3.87 -14.56 -23.18
C ARG A 1 4.20 -14.18 -21.73
N TYR A 2 4.09 -12.90 -21.41
CA TYR A 2 4.31 -12.38 -20.06
C TYR A 2 2.96 -12.28 -19.35
N VAL A 3 2.88 -12.73 -18.12
CA VAL A 3 1.67 -12.72 -17.29
C VAL A 3 2.03 -12.44 -15.84
N ASP A 4 1.14 -11.81 -15.10
CA ASP A 4 1.24 -11.69 -13.65
C ASP A 4 0.94 -13.04 -12.96
N VAL A 5 1.25 -13.12 -11.68
CA VAL A 5 1.09 -14.36 -10.89
C VAL A 5 -0.37 -14.85 -10.87
N SER A 6 -1.34 -13.94 -10.76
CA SER A 6 -2.76 -14.33 -10.70
C SER A 6 -3.27 -14.86 -12.03
N THR A 7 -2.90 -14.20 -13.12
CA THR A 7 -3.20 -14.69 -14.49
C THR A 7 -2.52 -16.03 -14.74
N TYR A 8 -1.26 -16.22 -14.28
CA TYR A 8 -0.59 -17.51 -14.36
C TYR A 8 -1.34 -18.62 -13.62
N ILE A 9 -1.79 -18.37 -12.38
CA ILE A 9 -2.58 -19.32 -11.60
C ILE A 9 -3.86 -19.68 -12.36
N PHE A 10 -4.57 -18.69 -12.91
CA PHE A 10 -5.79 -18.91 -13.69
C PHE A 10 -5.52 -19.74 -14.96
N THR A 11 -4.41 -19.49 -15.69
CA THR A 11 -4.05 -20.34 -16.83
C THR A 11 -3.89 -21.81 -16.43
N LYS A 12 -3.41 -22.09 -15.21
CA LYS A 12 -3.30 -23.46 -14.70
C LYS A 12 -4.68 -24.02 -14.34
N TRP A 13 -5.49 -23.26 -13.59
CA TRP A 13 -6.79 -23.72 -13.14
C TRP A 13 -7.76 -23.98 -14.28
N PHE A 14 -7.73 -23.17 -15.34
CA PHE A 14 -8.59 -23.31 -16.50
C PHE A 14 -7.98 -24.18 -17.62
N GLY A 15 -6.70 -24.54 -17.52
CA GLY A 15 -6.01 -25.36 -18.51
C GLY A 15 -5.90 -24.71 -19.89
N ARG A 16 -5.96 -23.37 -19.98
CA ARG A 16 -5.92 -22.61 -21.23
C ARG A 16 -5.11 -21.32 -21.08
N ARG A 17 -4.66 -20.75 -22.19
CA ARG A 17 -3.76 -19.58 -22.20
C ARG A 17 -4.44 -18.24 -22.49
N ASP A 18 -5.69 -18.25 -22.89
CA ASP A 18 -6.49 -17.07 -23.25
C ASP A 18 -7.22 -16.43 -22.06
N VAL A 19 -6.76 -16.74 -20.85
CA VAL A 19 -7.24 -16.10 -19.62
C VAL A 19 -6.88 -14.61 -19.61
N LYS A 20 -7.82 -13.79 -19.16
CA LYS A 20 -7.69 -12.35 -19.07
C LYS A 20 -6.93 -11.90 -17.84
N ALA A 21 -6.31 -10.72 -17.93
CA ALA A 21 -5.72 -10.03 -16.79
C ALA A 21 -6.61 -8.84 -16.37
N SER A 22 -6.78 -8.61 -15.08
CA SER A 22 -7.55 -7.47 -14.63
C SER A 22 -6.78 -6.16 -14.82
N TYR A 23 -7.49 -5.07 -15.10
CA TYR A 23 -6.90 -3.72 -15.08
C TYR A 23 -6.14 -3.43 -13.79
N CYS A 24 -6.64 -3.95 -12.65
CA CYS A 24 -6.05 -3.72 -11.33
C CYS A 24 -4.63 -4.28 -11.25
N VAL A 25 -4.46 -5.55 -11.53
CA VAL A 25 -3.14 -6.21 -11.44
C VAL A 25 -2.24 -5.76 -12.59
N SER A 26 -2.79 -5.56 -13.78
CA SER A 26 -2.04 -5.06 -14.94
C SER A 26 -1.47 -3.66 -14.73
N SER A 27 -2.15 -2.81 -13.93
CA SER A 27 -1.63 -1.49 -13.55
C SER A 27 -0.28 -1.56 -12.82
N TRP A 28 -0.01 -2.65 -12.10
CA TRP A 28 1.26 -2.81 -11.35
C TRP A 28 2.46 -3.09 -12.24
N SER A 29 2.21 -3.60 -13.45
CA SER A 29 3.29 -3.86 -14.40
C SER A 29 3.96 -2.60 -14.93
N GLY A 30 3.27 -1.43 -14.84
CA GLY A 30 3.66 -0.20 -15.50
C GLY A 30 3.41 -0.20 -17.01
N LEU A 31 2.88 -1.30 -17.58
CA LEU A 31 2.62 -1.44 -19.01
C LEU A 31 1.19 -1.03 -19.42
N LEU A 32 0.29 -0.86 -18.45
CA LEU A 32 -1.07 -0.40 -18.70
C LEU A 32 -1.11 1.12 -18.85
N ASN A 33 -1.64 1.61 -19.98
CA ASN A 33 -2.11 2.99 -20.07
C ASN A 33 -3.40 3.13 -19.22
N ARG A 34 -3.29 3.78 -18.09
CA ARG A 34 -4.40 3.87 -17.13
C ARG A 34 -5.55 4.77 -17.60
N HIS A 35 -5.33 5.63 -18.62
CA HIS A 35 -6.36 6.51 -19.15
C HIS A 35 -7.25 5.77 -20.14
N ASP A 36 -6.62 5.03 -21.05
CA ASP A 36 -7.32 4.33 -22.15
C ASP A 36 -7.70 2.89 -21.78
N LEU A 37 -7.14 2.33 -20.70
CA LEU A 37 -7.30 0.94 -20.25
C LEU A 37 -6.82 -0.08 -21.29
N GLU A 38 -5.78 0.29 -22.00
CA GLU A 38 -5.10 -0.51 -23.01
C GLU A 38 -3.62 -0.67 -22.64
N TRP A 39 -2.92 -1.60 -23.28
CA TRP A 39 -1.49 -1.70 -23.13
C TRP A 39 -0.79 -0.49 -23.74
N ASP A 40 0.24 0.04 -23.09
CA ASP A 40 1.02 1.19 -23.59
C ASP A 40 1.91 0.77 -24.76
N HIS A 41 1.42 0.95 -25.97
CA HIS A 41 2.13 0.60 -27.21
C HIS A 41 3.50 1.29 -27.33
N GLY A 42 3.62 2.54 -26.86
CA GLY A 42 4.88 3.28 -26.87
C GLY A 42 5.94 2.62 -25.98
N LEU A 43 5.54 2.17 -24.80
CA LEU A 43 6.41 1.47 -23.88
C LEU A 43 6.71 0.05 -24.35
N LEU A 44 5.71 -0.69 -24.84
CA LEU A 44 5.90 -2.03 -25.38
C LEU A 44 6.93 -2.02 -26.53
N GLY A 45 6.82 -1.06 -27.46
CA GLY A 45 7.76 -0.91 -28.56
C GLY A 45 9.21 -0.67 -28.08
N ARG A 46 9.40 0.11 -27.00
CA ARG A 46 10.74 0.31 -26.39
C ARG A 46 11.29 -0.96 -25.76
N LEU A 47 10.42 -1.86 -25.28
CA LEU A 47 10.81 -3.15 -24.70
C LEU A 47 10.99 -4.25 -25.75
N GLY A 48 10.69 -3.98 -27.04
CA GLY A 48 10.76 -4.96 -28.11
C GLY A 48 9.70 -6.07 -28.00
N ILE A 49 8.54 -5.76 -27.41
CA ILE A 49 7.38 -6.66 -27.28
C ILE A 49 6.14 -5.98 -27.83
N ASP A 50 5.08 -6.75 -28.02
CA ASP A 50 3.77 -6.28 -28.46
C ASP A 50 2.64 -6.95 -27.65
N GLU A 51 1.40 -6.57 -27.90
CA GLU A 51 0.23 -7.08 -27.20
C GLU A 51 0.06 -8.60 -27.30
N SER A 52 0.53 -9.24 -28.36
CA SER A 52 0.46 -10.71 -28.48
C SER A 52 1.26 -11.44 -27.40
N ASN A 53 2.21 -10.74 -26.81
CA ASN A 53 3.02 -11.21 -25.69
C ASN A 53 2.32 -11.09 -24.33
N LEU A 54 1.19 -10.39 -24.27
CA LEU A 54 0.46 -10.06 -23.04
C LEU A 54 -0.94 -10.71 -23.03
N PRO A 55 -1.60 -10.83 -21.86
CA PRO A 55 -2.99 -11.26 -21.78
C PRO A 55 -3.94 -10.15 -22.29
N GLU A 56 -5.14 -10.55 -22.71
CA GLU A 56 -6.25 -9.61 -22.91
C GLU A 56 -6.60 -8.93 -21.59
N LEU A 57 -6.84 -7.63 -21.62
CA LEU A 57 -7.23 -6.84 -20.46
C LEU A 57 -8.74 -6.89 -20.25
N ALA A 58 -9.17 -6.93 -18.99
CA ALA A 58 -10.59 -6.90 -18.64
C ALA A 58 -10.82 -6.27 -17.25
N PRO A 59 -12.04 -5.79 -16.94
CA PRO A 59 -12.40 -5.42 -15.59
C PRO A 59 -12.37 -6.66 -14.68
N TRP A 60 -12.05 -6.47 -13.40
CA TRP A 60 -12.02 -7.56 -12.41
C TRP A 60 -13.36 -8.32 -12.33
N SER A 61 -14.48 -7.67 -12.67
CA SER A 61 -15.82 -8.25 -12.68
C SER A 61 -16.11 -9.15 -13.87
N ALA A 62 -15.22 -9.23 -14.87
CA ALA A 62 -15.35 -10.17 -15.98
C ALA A 62 -14.94 -11.58 -15.51
N PRO A 63 -15.89 -12.53 -15.40
CA PRO A 63 -15.56 -13.82 -14.83
C PRO A 63 -14.89 -14.76 -15.84
N GLU A 64 -13.98 -15.59 -15.36
CA GLU A 64 -13.52 -16.82 -16.02
C GLU A 64 -14.35 -18.00 -15.54
N ARG A 65 -14.57 -19.00 -16.41
CA ARG A 65 -15.39 -20.20 -16.13
C ARG A 65 -14.76 -21.44 -16.75
N GLY A 66 -15.17 -22.59 -16.28
CA GLY A 66 -14.80 -23.89 -16.84
C GLY A 66 -13.43 -24.35 -16.34
N LEU A 67 -13.32 -24.73 -15.07
CA LEU A 67 -12.11 -25.32 -14.50
C LEU A 67 -11.64 -26.52 -15.34
N ALA A 68 -10.32 -26.67 -15.47
CA ALA A 68 -9.72 -27.87 -16.06
C ALA A 68 -10.19 -29.13 -15.32
N LYS A 69 -10.30 -30.25 -16.06
CA LYS A 69 -10.88 -31.49 -15.54
C LYS A 69 -10.29 -31.95 -14.22
N GLU A 70 -8.98 -31.80 -14.03
CA GLU A 70 -8.29 -32.18 -12.79
C GLU A 70 -8.77 -31.36 -11.58
N PHE A 71 -8.96 -30.05 -11.76
CA PHE A 71 -9.43 -29.16 -10.69
C PHE A 71 -10.94 -29.29 -10.47
N ALA A 72 -11.72 -29.45 -11.53
CA ALA A 72 -13.15 -29.73 -11.43
C ALA A 72 -13.42 -31.05 -10.70
N ALA A 73 -12.62 -32.09 -10.94
CA ALA A 73 -12.71 -33.36 -10.21
C ALA A 73 -12.31 -33.22 -8.73
N ARG A 74 -11.29 -32.40 -8.45
CA ARG A 74 -10.83 -32.14 -7.07
C ARG A 74 -11.79 -31.26 -6.28
N TRP A 75 -12.45 -30.31 -6.93
CA TRP A 75 -13.38 -29.35 -6.33
C TRP A 75 -14.68 -29.25 -7.14
N PRO A 76 -15.52 -30.28 -7.13
CA PRO A 76 -16.74 -30.32 -7.95
C PRO A 76 -17.68 -29.13 -7.74
N VAL A 77 -17.77 -28.63 -6.50
CA VAL A 77 -18.61 -27.47 -6.15
C VAL A 77 -18.15 -26.19 -6.87
N LEU A 78 -16.89 -26.09 -7.27
CA LEU A 78 -16.33 -24.93 -7.94
C LEU A 78 -16.36 -25.05 -9.48
N ALA A 79 -16.65 -26.21 -10.03
CA ALA A 79 -16.49 -26.52 -11.45
C ALA A 79 -17.21 -25.52 -12.38
N GLU A 80 -18.41 -25.12 -11.99
CA GLU A 80 -19.28 -24.24 -12.78
C GLU A 80 -19.36 -22.80 -12.25
N LEU A 81 -18.67 -22.51 -11.13
CA LEU A 81 -18.71 -21.17 -10.57
C LEU A 81 -17.94 -20.16 -11.43
N PRO A 82 -18.39 -18.89 -11.44
CA PRO A 82 -17.60 -17.80 -12.03
C PRO A 82 -16.43 -17.44 -11.10
N PHE A 83 -15.24 -17.35 -11.65
CA PHE A 83 -14.07 -16.86 -10.95
C PHE A 83 -13.80 -15.42 -11.42
N LEU A 84 -13.94 -14.46 -10.52
CA LEU A 84 -13.62 -13.06 -10.80
C LEU A 84 -12.11 -12.90 -10.91
N LEU A 85 -11.67 -11.97 -11.77
CA LEU A 85 -10.26 -11.69 -11.94
C LEU A 85 -9.68 -11.06 -10.67
N ALA A 86 -8.40 -11.29 -10.45
CA ALA A 86 -7.72 -10.83 -9.25
C ALA A 86 -7.69 -9.30 -9.12
N VAL A 87 -7.78 -8.84 -7.89
CA VAL A 87 -7.52 -7.45 -7.49
C VAL A 87 -6.33 -7.40 -6.54
N GLY A 88 -5.66 -6.25 -6.48
CA GLY A 88 -4.54 -6.07 -5.55
C GLY A 88 -4.98 -6.01 -4.09
N ASP A 89 -4.11 -6.46 -3.20
CA ASP A 89 -4.30 -6.44 -1.75
C ASP A 89 -4.58 -5.03 -1.21
N GLY A 90 -3.87 -4.01 -1.71
CA GLY A 90 -4.11 -2.62 -1.34
C GLY A 90 -5.52 -2.13 -1.68
N ALA A 91 -6.09 -2.56 -2.82
CA ALA A 91 -7.47 -2.27 -3.17
C ALA A 91 -8.45 -3.03 -2.27
N ALA A 92 -8.16 -4.30 -1.98
CA ALA A 92 -8.98 -5.10 -1.09
C ALA A 92 -9.01 -4.52 0.34
N VAL A 93 -7.88 -4.05 0.86
CA VAL A 93 -7.81 -3.36 2.16
C VAL A 93 -8.63 -2.08 2.15
N ASN A 94 -8.51 -1.24 1.11
CA ASN A 94 -9.31 -0.01 1.00
C ASN A 94 -10.82 -0.29 1.06
N VAL A 95 -11.28 -1.25 0.25
CA VAL A 95 -12.69 -1.63 0.22
C VAL A 95 -13.12 -2.25 1.55
N GLY A 96 -12.28 -3.16 2.12
CA GLY A 96 -12.55 -3.84 3.38
C GLY A 96 -12.66 -2.91 4.59
N THR A 97 -11.95 -1.77 4.57
CA THR A 97 -12.03 -0.71 5.61
C THR A 97 -13.14 0.33 5.34
N GLY A 98 -13.93 0.12 4.29
CA GLY A 98 -14.99 1.04 3.91
C GLY A 98 -14.51 2.34 3.26
N CYS A 99 -13.24 2.42 2.83
CA CYS A 99 -12.67 3.54 2.08
C CYS A 99 -12.90 3.33 0.58
N VAL A 100 -14.13 3.50 0.15
CA VAL A 100 -14.63 3.12 -1.18
C VAL A 100 -14.81 4.27 -2.16
N ASP A 101 -14.59 5.51 -1.71
CA ASP A 101 -14.69 6.75 -2.48
C ASP A 101 -13.81 7.87 -1.89
N GLU A 102 -13.88 9.09 -2.46
CA GLU A 102 -13.07 10.25 -2.05
C GLU A 102 -13.50 10.86 -0.70
N THR A 103 -14.52 10.35 -0.04
CA THR A 103 -14.92 10.82 1.31
C THR A 103 -14.09 10.17 2.41
N LYS A 104 -13.30 9.13 2.09
CA LYS A 104 -12.46 8.41 3.04
C LYS A 104 -11.07 8.12 2.50
N VAL A 105 -10.08 8.44 3.33
CA VAL A 105 -8.66 8.14 3.09
C VAL A 105 -8.24 6.98 3.97
N ALA A 106 -7.74 5.91 3.37
CA ALA A 106 -7.22 4.76 4.10
C ALA A 106 -5.76 5.00 4.50
N LEU A 107 -5.46 4.80 5.78
CA LEU A 107 -4.13 4.79 6.35
C LEU A 107 -3.87 3.38 6.87
N THR A 108 -2.90 2.68 6.34
CA THR A 108 -2.58 1.30 6.74
C THR A 108 -1.17 1.23 7.28
N ILE A 109 -0.99 0.69 8.49
CA ILE A 109 0.32 0.39 9.06
C ILE A 109 0.31 -1.04 9.59
N GLY A 110 0.81 -1.95 8.76
CA GLY A 110 1.21 -3.29 9.12
C GLY A 110 2.73 -3.37 9.24
N THR A 111 3.37 -4.37 8.63
CA THR A 111 4.82 -4.44 8.49
C THR A 111 5.37 -3.23 7.73
N THR A 112 4.66 -2.81 6.69
CA THR A 112 4.91 -1.61 5.88
C THR A 112 3.74 -0.65 6.01
N GLY A 113 3.88 0.57 5.47
CA GLY A 113 2.82 1.57 5.50
C GLY A 113 2.27 1.93 4.13
N ALA A 114 1.05 2.49 4.12
CA ALA A 114 0.49 3.11 2.92
C ALA A 114 -0.65 4.07 3.27
N MET A 115 -0.79 5.15 2.48
CA MET A 115 -1.96 6.03 2.47
C MET A 115 -2.59 6.02 1.10
N ARG A 116 -3.92 5.89 1.02
CA ARG A 116 -4.63 5.68 -0.25
C ARG A 116 -6.02 6.32 -0.24
N VAL A 117 -6.44 6.77 -1.41
CA VAL A 117 -7.83 7.18 -1.68
C VAL A 117 -8.33 6.46 -2.94
N LEU A 118 -9.58 6.06 -2.92
CA LEU A 118 -10.26 5.51 -4.10
C LEU A 118 -11.12 6.62 -4.71
N SER A 119 -10.88 6.94 -5.98
CA SER A 119 -11.66 7.93 -6.73
C SER A 119 -12.49 7.27 -7.81
N GLU A 120 -13.63 7.89 -8.14
CA GLU A 120 -14.46 7.51 -9.27
C GLU A 120 -14.23 8.47 -10.45
N GLY A 121 -14.41 7.96 -11.67
CA GLY A 121 -14.29 8.74 -12.90
C GLY A 121 -13.01 8.44 -13.69
N PRO A 122 -12.59 9.41 -14.53
CA PRO A 122 -11.34 9.30 -15.29
C PRO A 122 -10.14 9.12 -14.38
N ALA A 123 -9.08 8.50 -14.91
CA ALA A 123 -7.83 8.38 -14.15
C ALA A 123 -7.28 9.77 -13.82
N PRO A 124 -7.03 10.10 -12.54
CA PRO A 124 -6.50 11.39 -12.16
C PRO A 124 -5.02 11.53 -12.58
N ASP A 125 -4.54 12.76 -12.65
CA ASP A 125 -3.11 13.03 -12.67
C ASP A 125 -2.47 12.52 -11.38
N VAL A 126 -1.28 11.93 -11.51
CA VAL A 126 -0.56 11.37 -10.37
C VAL A 126 0.56 12.32 -9.98
N PRO A 127 0.50 12.92 -8.79
CA PRO A 127 1.61 13.72 -8.28
C PRO A 127 2.91 12.91 -8.26
N THR A 128 4.02 13.54 -8.62
CA THR A 128 5.35 12.91 -8.54
C THR A 128 5.59 12.40 -7.12
N GLY A 129 6.00 11.15 -6.99
CA GLY A 129 6.21 10.50 -5.69
C GLY A 129 5.05 9.58 -5.27
N LEU A 130 3.87 9.72 -5.87
CA LEU A 130 2.74 8.83 -5.66
C LEU A 130 2.61 7.80 -6.80
N TRP A 131 1.67 6.88 -6.65
CA TRP A 131 1.28 5.90 -7.67
C TRP A 131 -0.24 5.83 -7.81
N ALA A 132 -0.71 5.33 -8.96
CA ALA A 132 -2.12 5.08 -9.20
C ALA A 132 -2.33 3.72 -9.86
N TYR A 133 -3.38 3.00 -9.42
CA TYR A 133 -3.84 1.73 -10.00
C TYR A 133 -5.30 1.84 -10.40
N ARG A 134 -5.65 1.23 -11.52
CA ARG A 134 -7.06 1.08 -11.92
C ARG A 134 -7.69 -0.07 -11.16
N LEU A 135 -8.72 0.17 -10.37
CA LEU A 135 -9.50 -0.90 -9.75
C LEU A 135 -10.56 -1.47 -10.70
N GLY A 136 -10.95 -0.73 -11.67
CA GLY A 136 -11.91 -1.12 -12.71
C GLY A 136 -11.93 -0.08 -13.81
N SER A 137 -12.97 -0.09 -14.64
CA SER A 137 -13.10 0.88 -15.74
C SER A 137 -13.36 2.32 -15.28
N ASN A 138 -13.90 2.51 -14.08
CA ASN A 138 -14.33 3.82 -13.57
C ASN A 138 -13.77 4.15 -12.17
N ARG A 139 -12.80 3.39 -11.66
CA ARG A 139 -12.23 3.62 -10.32
C ARG A 139 -10.72 3.56 -10.36
N THR A 140 -10.09 4.49 -9.65
CA THR A 140 -8.63 4.56 -9.49
C THR A 140 -8.27 4.63 -8.02
N LEU A 141 -7.34 3.78 -7.60
CA LEU A 141 -6.70 3.86 -6.30
C LEU A 141 -5.43 4.69 -6.45
N LEU A 142 -5.39 5.87 -5.82
CA LEU A 142 -4.23 6.76 -5.77
C LEU A 142 -3.61 6.70 -4.37
N GLY A 143 -2.30 6.71 -4.27
CA GLY A 143 -1.66 6.70 -2.96
C GLY A 143 -0.14 6.69 -2.96
N GLY A 144 0.41 6.61 -1.75
CA GLY A 144 1.82 6.38 -1.47
C GLY A 144 2.01 5.14 -0.60
N SER A 145 3.06 4.38 -0.89
CA SER A 145 3.44 3.21 -0.09
C SER A 145 4.80 3.45 0.56
N PHE A 146 4.96 2.96 1.76
CA PHE A 146 6.18 3.08 2.55
C PHE A 146 6.83 1.72 2.76
N SER A 147 8.15 1.67 2.73
CA SER A 147 8.90 0.49 3.18
C SER A 147 8.86 0.37 4.70
N GLU A 148 8.73 1.50 5.37
CA GLU A 148 8.65 1.65 6.82
C GLU A 148 7.20 1.53 7.34
N GLY A 149 7.08 0.94 8.53
CA GLY A 149 5.83 0.70 9.24
C GLY A 149 6.15 -0.03 10.54
N GLY A 150 5.45 -1.10 10.85
CA GLY A 150 5.72 -1.95 12.02
C GLY A 150 7.08 -2.63 12.01
N ASN A 151 7.72 -2.78 10.85
CA ASN A 151 9.09 -3.26 10.75
C ASN A 151 10.11 -2.35 11.47
N VAL A 152 9.83 -1.05 11.60
CA VAL A 152 10.64 -0.11 12.39
C VAL A 152 10.60 -0.48 13.87
N VAL A 153 9.41 -0.83 14.39
CA VAL A 153 9.24 -1.31 15.77
C VAL A 153 10.00 -2.63 15.97
N GLN A 154 9.84 -3.57 15.02
CA GLN A 154 10.51 -4.86 15.11
C GLN A 154 12.04 -4.68 15.10
N TRP A 155 12.56 -3.85 14.19
CA TRP A 155 13.99 -3.54 14.15
C TRP A 155 14.49 -2.95 15.49
N ALA A 156 13.72 -2.03 16.07
CA ALA A 156 14.08 -1.43 17.35
C ALA A 156 14.08 -2.47 18.49
N LEU A 157 13.11 -3.37 18.54
CA LEU A 157 13.06 -4.46 19.53
C LEU A 157 14.25 -5.43 19.39
N ASP A 158 14.68 -5.70 18.18
CA ASP A 158 15.77 -6.63 17.91
C ASP A 158 17.16 -6.02 18.18
N ASN A 159 17.30 -4.69 18.08
CA ASN A 159 18.61 -4.03 18.11
C ASN A 159 18.83 -3.09 19.31
N LEU A 160 17.75 -2.69 20.01
CA LEU A 160 17.83 -1.78 21.16
C LEU A 160 17.41 -2.48 22.44
N LYS A 161 17.94 -2.03 23.59
CA LYS A 161 17.50 -2.53 24.91
C LYS A 161 16.18 -1.87 25.33
N LEU A 162 15.10 -2.28 24.70
CA LEU A 162 13.75 -1.80 24.98
C LEU A 162 13.03 -2.66 26.02
N PRO A 163 12.03 -2.10 26.72
CA PRO A 163 11.12 -2.89 27.54
C PRO A 163 10.29 -3.86 26.67
N PRO A 164 9.65 -4.87 27.27
CA PRO A 164 8.73 -5.76 26.55
C PRO A 164 7.69 -4.98 25.75
N ILE A 165 7.29 -5.50 24.58
CA ILE A 165 6.37 -4.84 23.65
C ILE A 165 5.08 -4.33 24.31
N GLY A 166 4.54 -5.09 25.27
CA GLY A 166 3.33 -4.69 26.02
C GLY A 166 3.50 -3.47 26.93
N GLN A 167 4.74 -3.02 27.16
CA GLN A 167 5.04 -1.83 27.99
C GLN A 167 5.44 -0.61 27.14
N LEU A 168 5.65 -0.77 25.83
CA LEU A 168 6.15 0.32 24.98
C LEU A 168 5.24 1.54 24.99
N ASN A 169 3.91 1.36 24.88
CA ASN A 169 2.98 2.50 24.89
C ASN A 169 3.09 3.30 26.19
N SER A 170 3.09 2.64 27.36
CA SER A 170 3.18 3.32 28.65
C SER A 170 4.54 4.01 28.87
N GLU A 171 5.61 3.53 28.27
CA GLU A 171 6.90 4.21 28.31
C GLU A 171 6.95 5.42 27.36
N LEU A 172 6.40 5.28 26.15
CA LEU A 172 6.30 6.38 25.19
C LEU A 172 5.41 7.54 25.71
N GLU A 173 4.33 7.23 26.42
CA GLU A 173 3.43 8.23 27.05
C GLU A 173 4.12 9.11 28.08
N LYS A 174 5.23 8.67 28.67
CA LYS A 174 6.02 9.48 29.63
C LYS A 174 6.89 10.53 28.95
N LEU A 175 7.12 10.39 27.64
CA LEU A 175 7.98 11.27 26.86
C LEU A 175 7.15 12.36 26.19
N LYS A 176 7.76 13.51 26.01
CA LYS A 176 7.14 14.60 25.26
C LYS A 176 7.48 14.49 23.77
N PRO A 177 6.53 14.68 22.86
CA PRO A 177 6.79 14.64 21.43
C PRO A 177 7.92 15.58 21.01
N ALA A 178 8.75 15.15 20.09
CA ALA A 178 9.86 15.90 19.46
C ALA A 178 10.92 16.48 20.42
N GLN A 179 10.92 16.13 21.73
CA GLN A 179 11.90 16.67 22.68
C GLN A 179 13.19 15.85 22.81
N HIS A 180 13.27 14.69 22.16
CA HIS A 180 14.46 13.83 22.15
C HIS A 180 15.66 14.43 21.41
N GLY A 181 15.44 15.41 20.50
CA GLY A 181 16.49 16.06 19.71
C GLY A 181 17.18 15.14 18.71
N ILE A 182 16.52 14.08 18.28
CA ILE A 182 17.01 13.10 17.33
C ILE A 182 16.26 13.28 16.00
N ASN A 183 16.99 13.39 14.89
CA ASN A 183 16.43 13.33 13.56
C ASN A 183 16.58 11.91 13.01
N VAL A 184 15.53 11.40 12.39
CA VAL A 184 15.51 10.03 11.83
C VAL A 184 15.11 10.06 10.36
N LEU A 185 15.89 9.38 9.52
CA LEU A 185 15.44 8.89 8.23
C LEU A 185 15.14 7.40 8.39
N PRO A 186 13.86 6.97 8.33
CA PRO A 186 13.48 5.62 8.75
C PRO A 186 13.71 4.54 7.66
N PHE A 187 14.60 4.77 6.71
CA PHE A 187 14.79 3.96 5.50
C PHE A 187 15.59 2.67 5.75
N ILE A 188 15.22 1.91 6.78
CA ILE A 188 15.88 0.63 7.11
C ILE A 188 15.63 -0.47 6.06
N ALA A 189 14.67 -0.26 5.15
CA ALA A 189 14.35 -1.15 4.05
C ALA A 189 14.25 -0.41 2.70
N GLY A 190 15.03 0.66 2.54
CA GLY A 190 14.95 1.57 1.39
C GLY A 190 13.76 2.52 1.47
N GLU A 191 13.67 3.45 0.53
CA GLU A 191 12.56 4.40 0.41
C GLU A 191 11.65 4.04 -0.76
N ARG A 192 10.32 4.06 -0.53
CA ARG A 192 9.29 4.01 -1.57
C ARG A 192 8.73 5.42 -1.81
N ALA A 193 7.48 5.69 -1.51
CA ALA A 193 6.94 7.05 -1.63
C ALA A 193 7.64 7.97 -0.58
N THR A 194 8.08 9.17 -0.91
CA THR A 194 7.87 9.91 -2.15
C THR A 194 9.10 9.88 -3.08
N GLY A 195 10.27 9.50 -2.56
CA GLY A 195 11.55 9.60 -3.29
C GLY A 195 11.88 8.38 -4.16
N TRP A 196 11.28 7.21 -3.87
CA TRP A 196 11.48 5.95 -4.62
C TRP A 196 12.94 5.51 -4.73
N SER A 197 13.73 5.74 -3.68
CA SER A 197 15.14 5.36 -3.61
C SER A 197 15.32 4.02 -2.89
N THR A 198 15.50 2.93 -3.63
CA THR A 198 15.72 1.60 -3.06
C THR A 198 17.06 1.46 -2.35
N SER A 199 18.03 2.35 -2.66
CA SER A 199 19.35 2.40 -2.02
C SER A 199 19.42 3.32 -0.81
N ALA A 200 18.33 4.02 -0.47
CA ALA A 200 18.29 4.84 0.74
C ALA A 200 18.46 3.98 1.99
N THR A 201 19.18 4.50 2.97
CA THR A 201 19.47 3.83 4.25
C THR A 201 18.98 4.65 5.43
N GLY A 202 18.70 3.97 6.54
CA GLY A 202 18.32 4.63 7.78
C GLY A 202 19.43 5.52 8.34
N VAL A 203 19.04 6.65 8.93
CA VAL A 203 19.95 7.58 9.61
C VAL A 203 19.37 7.95 10.97
N LEU A 204 20.21 7.98 11.98
CA LEU A 204 19.95 8.56 13.30
C LEU A 204 20.97 9.67 13.52
N GLU A 205 20.49 10.90 13.69
CA GLU A 205 21.32 12.08 13.96
C GLU A 205 20.91 12.71 15.28
N GLY A 206 21.85 13.32 16.01
CA GLY A 206 21.56 14.00 17.27
C GLY A 206 21.61 13.09 18.51
N VAL A 207 22.06 11.84 18.37
CA VAL A 207 22.25 10.91 19.51
C VAL A 207 23.32 11.44 20.45
N ARG A 208 23.04 11.43 21.75
CA ARG A 208 23.92 11.88 22.84
C ARG A 208 24.15 10.78 23.86
N ILE A 209 25.11 10.95 24.75
CA ILE A 209 25.40 10.00 25.83
C ILE A 209 24.20 9.75 26.74
N SER A 210 23.29 10.73 26.87
CA SER A 210 22.07 10.64 27.64
C SER A 210 20.87 10.06 26.88
N THR A 211 20.99 9.84 25.57
CA THR A 211 19.90 9.33 24.76
C THR A 211 19.54 7.90 25.17
N THR A 212 18.29 7.68 25.45
CA THR A 212 17.76 6.38 25.87
C THR A 212 17.20 5.59 24.67
N PRO A 213 17.16 4.25 24.75
CA PRO A 213 16.56 3.43 23.68
C PRO A 213 15.10 3.77 23.35
N ILE A 214 14.31 4.18 24.37
CA ILE A 214 12.91 4.52 24.16
C ILE A 214 12.75 5.87 23.41
N GLU A 215 13.66 6.83 23.63
CA GLU A 215 13.70 8.07 22.85
C GLU A 215 14.07 7.80 21.38
N ILE A 216 14.94 6.84 21.11
CA ILE A 216 15.26 6.41 19.75
C ILE A 216 14.00 5.81 19.08
N LEU A 217 13.30 4.91 19.78
CA LEU A 217 12.05 4.36 19.28
C LEU A 217 11.02 5.45 19.00
N GLN A 218 10.84 6.39 19.94
CA GLN A 218 9.94 7.54 19.76
C GLN A 218 10.27 8.30 18.47
N ALA A 219 11.53 8.69 18.29
CA ALA A 219 11.98 9.43 17.12
C ALA A 219 11.73 8.64 15.81
N MET A 220 11.91 7.32 15.83
CA MET A 220 11.63 6.45 14.68
C MET A 220 10.12 6.44 14.36
N LEU A 221 9.24 6.31 15.32
CA LEU A 221 7.78 6.30 15.13
C LEU A 221 7.26 7.66 14.67
N GLU A 222 7.78 8.75 15.24
CA GLU A 222 7.47 10.11 14.78
C GLU A 222 7.92 10.32 13.34
N SER A 223 9.10 9.84 12.97
CA SER A 223 9.62 9.98 11.60
C SER A 223 8.76 9.24 10.57
N VAL A 224 8.24 8.06 10.90
CA VAL A 224 7.25 7.36 10.04
C VAL A 224 5.98 8.22 9.92
N SER A 225 5.51 8.83 10.99
CA SER A 225 4.34 9.71 10.94
C SER A 225 4.58 10.93 10.04
N TYR A 226 5.77 11.52 10.06
CA TYR A 226 6.15 12.60 9.12
C TYR A 226 6.18 12.12 7.66
N ARG A 227 6.58 10.88 7.40
CA ARG A 227 6.49 10.30 6.05
C ARG A 227 5.05 10.21 5.56
N PHE A 228 4.10 9.87 6.43
CA PHE A 228 2.69 9.92 6.12
C PHE A 228 2.21 11.34 5.81
N ALA A 229 2.67 12.36 6.54
CA ALA A 229 2.37 13.75 6.24
C ALA A 229 2.88 14.17 4.86
N MET A 230 4.10 13.78 4.47
CA MET A 230 4.63 14.06 3.12
C MET A 230 3.75 13.46 2.00
N VAL A 231 3.20 12.28 2.20
CA VAL A 231 2.26 11.69 1.24
C VAL A 231 0.91 12.41 1.30
N ALA A 232 0.44 12.78 2.50
CA ALA A 232 -0.78 13.55 2.69
C ALA A 232 -0.74 14.88 1.93
N ASP A 233 0.37 15.61 1.99
CA ASP A 233 0.58 16.88 1.28
C ASP A 233 0.42 16.75 -0.24
N LEU A 234 0.75 15.60 -0.80
CA LEU A 234 0.61 15.31 -2.24
C LEU A 234 -0.78 14.74 -2.59
N LEU A 235 -1.36 13.95 -1.69
CA LEU A 235 -2.59 13.20 -1.93
C LEU A 235 -3.85 14.03 -1.66
N LEU A 236 -3.88 14.74 -0.54
CA LEU A 236 -5.09 15.39 -0.02
C LEU A 236 -5.59 16.59 -0.85
N PRO A 237 -4.75 17.36 -1.56
CA PRO A 237 -5.26 18.40 -2.47
C PRO A 237 -6.24 17.89 -3.52
N GLY A 238 -6.18 16.60 -3.89
CA GLY A 238 -7.13 15.95 -4.81
C GLY A 238 -8.33 15.29 -4.13
N VAL A 239 -8.45 15.37 -2.80
CA VAL A 239 -9.52 14.73 -2.02
C VAL A 239 -10.59 15.77 -1.67
N LYS A 240 -11.86 15.34 -1.64
CA LYS A 240 -13.00 16.22 -1.26
C LYS A 240 -12.84 16.71 0.19
N SER A 241 -13.19 17.97 0.42
CA SER A 241 -13.21 18.54 1.78
C SER A 241 -14.14 17.74 2.70
N GLY A 242 -13.77 17.61 3.99
CA GLY A 242 -14.56 16.85 4.96
C GLY A 242 -14.37 15.34 4.90
N TYR A 243 -13.30 14.87 4.27
CA TYR A 243 -12.93 13.45 4.28
C TYR A 243 -12.68 12.94 5.69
N GLN A 244 -12.84 11.64 5.88
CA GLN A 244 -12.46 10.92 7.08
C GLN A 244 -11.19 10.12 6.83
N MET A 245 -10.27 10.08 7.80
CA MET A 245 -9.13 9.17 7.77
C MET A 245 -9.44 7.92 8.58
N ILE A 246 -9.18 6.75 7.98
CA ILE A 246 -9.43 5.45 8.60
C ILE A 246 -8.12 4.67 8.66
N ALA A 247 -7.63 4.44 9.88
CA ALA A 247 -6.45 3.62 10.11
C ALA A 247 -6.80 2.13 10.19
N SER A 248 -5.90 1.32 9.66
CA SER A 248 -5.95 -0.14 9.74
C SER A 248 -4.55 -0.73 9.84
N GLY A 249 -4.46 -2.00 10.22
CA GLY A 249 -3.20 -2.73 10.35
C GLY A 249 -2.73 -2.84 11.80
N GLY A 250 -2.17 -4.00 12.11
CA GLY A 250 -1.86 -4.38 13.50
C GLY A 250 -0.87 -3.47 14.22
N ALA A 251 0.07 -2.84 13.51
CA ALA A 251 1.06 -1.97 14.15
C ALA A 251 0.41 -0.70 14.74
N ILE A 252 -0.48 -0.04 13.98
CA ILE A 252 -1.12 1.18 14.47
C ILE A 252 -2.27 0.89 15.44
N GLN A 253 -3.04 -0.18 15.21
CA GLN A 253 -4.15 -0.56 16.07
C GLN A 253 -3.71 -0.95 17.49
N ASN A 254 -2.51 -1.54 17.62
CA ASN A 254 -1.94 -1.94 18.90
C ASN A 254 -1.07 -0.86 19.57
N SER A 255 -0.98 0.33 18.97
CA SER A 255 -0.20 1.45 19.52
C SER A 255 -1.02 2.73 19.61
N PRO A 256 -1.80 2.93 20.70
CA PRO A 256 -2.56 4.16 20.92
C PRO A 256 -1.69 5.41 20.89
N TRP A 257 -0.47 5.34 21.44
CA TRP A 257 0.49 6.43 21.38
C TRP A 257 0.84 6.80 19.93
N TRP A 258 1.12 5.81 19.08
CA TRP A 258 1.47 6.08 17.69
C TRP A 258 0.27 6.60 16.87
N LEU A 259 -0.93 6.08 17.17
CA LEU A 259 -2.16 6.59 16.56
C LEU A 259 -2.39 8.07 16.92
N GLN A 260 -2.18 8.46 18.19
CA GLN A 260 -2.28 9.84 18.61
C GLN A 260 -1.21 10.71 17.90
N THR A 261 0.04 10.25 17.87
CA THR A 261 1.11 10.94 17.13
C THR A 261 0.74 11.14 15.65
N MET A 262 0.11 10.14 15.03
CA MET A 262 -0.36 10.26 13.66
C MET A 262 -1.45 11.33 13.51
N CYS A 263 -2.42 11.39 14.43
CA CYS A 263 -3.43 12.44 14.44
C CYS A 263 -2.81 13.84 14.60
N ASP A 264 -1.84 13.97 15.50
CA ASP A 264 -1.17 15.25 15.79
C ASP A 264 -0.36 15.73 14.58
N VAL A 265 0.38 14.83 13.93
CA VAL A 265 1.20 15.15 12.75
C VAL A 265 0.34 15.48 11.52
N LEU A 266 -0.75 14.75 11.31
CA LEU A 266 -1.66 14.98 10.18
C LEU A 266 -2.65 16.13 10.42
N GLY A 267 -2.81 16.58 11.68
CA GLY A 267 -3.74 17.65 12.06
C GLY A 267 -5.22 17.29 11.89
N VAL A 268 -5.56 16.01 11.80
CA VAL A 268 -6.92 15.52 11.62
C VAL A 268 -7.21 14.30 12.49
N PRO A 269 -8.47 14.08 12.92
CA PRO A 269 -8.84 12.84 13.59
C PRO A 269 -8.67 11.63 12.68
N VAL A 270 -8.13 10.55 13.22
CA VAL A 270 -7.98 9.27 12.53
C VAL A 270 -8.82 8.22 13.24
N GLY A 271 -9.86 7.73 12.55
CA GLY A 271 -10.66 6.60 13.04
C GLY A 271 -9.93 5.27 12.84
N VAL A 272 -10.33 4.24 13.59
CA VAL A 272 -9.79 2.88 13.47
C VAL A 272 -10.88 1.95 12.94
N SER A 273 -10.53 1.10 11.96
CA SER A 273 -11.45 0.13 11.34
C SER A 273 -11.61 -1.14 12.16
#